data_a07355d18ab006916b2feb4e6a5d5a49
#
_entry.id   a07355d18ab006916b2feb4e6a5d5a49
#
_cell.length_a   1.000
_cell.length_b   1.000
_cell.length_c   1.000
_cell.angle_alpha   90.00
_cell.angle_beta   90.00
_cell.angle_gamma   90.00
#
_symmetry.space_group_name_H-M   'P 1'
#
loop_
_entity.id
_entity.type
_entity.pdbx_description
1 polymer ?
#
loop_
_entity_poly.entity_id
_entity_poly.type
_entity_poly.pdbx_seq_one_letter_code
_entity_poly.pdbx_strand_id
1 'polypeptide(L)'
;EAVYEEVKDYVTLIAPERAGIVKLYKGQLPIYDNFGITKQIKSSFGKTVSYKSGAYLIIEHTEALHVVDVNSGNRSKSGNGQEANALDVNLGAADELARQLRLRDMGGIIVVDFIDMNEAENRQKLYERMCQNMQLDRAKHNILPLSKFGLMQITRQRVRPAMDVNTSETCPTCFGKGTIKPSILFTDTLESKIDYLVNKLKIKKFKLHIHPY
;
A
#
# COMPACT_ATOMS: atom_id res chain seq x y z
N GLU A 1 8.02 30.75 -2.02
CA GLU A 1 7.97 31.84 -3.02
C GLU A 1 9.00 31.60 -4.14
N ALA A 2 10.26 31.31 -3.86
CA ALA A 2 11.29 31.08 -4.88
C ALA A 2 10.88 30.01 -5.91
N VAL A 3 10.43 28.83 -5.48
CA VAL A 3 9.97 27.74 -6.38
C VAL A 3 8.77 28.17 -7.22
N TYR A 4 7.90 29.00 -6.67
CA TYR A 4 6.74 29.53 -7.45
C TYR A 4 7.22 30.41 -8.62
N GLU A 5 8.16 31.31 -8.38
CA GLU A 5 8.71 32.19 -9.43
C GLU A 5 9.44 31.36 -10.49
N GLU A 6 10.30 30.43 -10.09
CA GLU A 6 11.01 29.52 -11.02
C GLU A 6 10.03 28.73 -11.92
N VAL A 7 9.00 28.13 -11.33
CA VAL A 7 7.99 27.36 -12.09
C VAL A 7 7.18 28.26 -13.01
N LYS A 8 6.82 29.46 -12.55
CA LYS A 8 6.07 30.44 -13.34
C LYS A 8 6.87 30.92 -14.53
N ASP A 9 8.15 31.27 -14.33
CA ASP A 9 9.07 31.70 -15.38
C ASP A 9 9.26 30.59 -16.42
N TYR A 10 9.48 29.36 -15.96
CA TYR A 10 9.61 28.21 -16.84
C TYR A 10 8.34 27.96 -17.68
N VAL A 11 7.15 28.00 -17.07
CA VAL A 11 5.89 27.83 -17.81
C VAL A 11 5.66 28.99 -18.76
N THR A 12 6.01 30.21 -18.39
CA THR A 12 5.90 31.40 -19.27
C THR A 12 6.81 31.29 -20.49
N LEU A 13 7.99 30.66 -20.33
CA LEU A 13 8.91 30.44 -21.43
C LEU A 13 8.41 29.41 -22.45
N ILE A 14 7.82 28.28 -21.93
CA ILE A 14 7.40 27.15 -22.78
C ILE A 14 6.00 27.34 -23.35
N ALA A 15 5.06 27.87 -22.55
CA ALA A 15 3.64 28.00 -22.88
C ALA A 15 3.07 29.28 -22.22
N PRO A 16 3.35 30.45 -22.80
CA PRO A 16 2.95 31.75 -22.23
C PRO A 16 1.44 31.83 -21.92
N GLU A 17 0.62 31.26 -22.79
CA GLU A 17 -0.85 31.22 -22.64
C GLU A 17 -1.31 30.41 -21.42
N ARG A 18 -0.46 29.57 -20.86
CA ARG A 18 -0.75 28.72 -19.68
C ARG A 18 -0.10 29.22 -18.39
N ALA A 19 0.63 30.31 -18.41
CA ALA A 19 1.28 30.85 -17.21
C ALA A 19 0.32 31.09 -16.04
N GLY A 20 -0.95 31.38 -16.33
CA GLY A 20 -2.00 31.60 -15.33
C GLY A 20 -2.42 30.36 -14.54
N ILE A 21 -2.01 29.14 -14.94
CA ILE A 21 -2.29 27.92 -14.17
C ILE A 21 -1.44 27.82 -12.89
N VAL A 22 -0.27 28.46 -12.90
CA VAL A 22 0.65 28.47 -11.75
C VAL A 22 0.12 29.47 -10.72
N LYS A 23 -0.23 28.98 -9.54
CA LYS A 23 -0.77 29.79 -8.44
C LYS A 23 0.03 29.58 -7.18
N LEU A 24 0.36 30.67 -6.49
CA LEU A 24 1.03 30.58 -5.20
C LEU A 24 0.01 30.17 -4.12
N TYR A 25 0.27 29.06 -3.46
CA TYR A 25 -0.54 28.62 -2.33
C TYR A 25 -0.13 29.36 -1.04
N LYS A 26 -1.10 29.99 -0.37
CA LYS A 26 -0.91 30.73 0.90
C LYS A 26 -1.82 30.22 2.01
N GLY A 27 -2.33 28.98 1.92
CA GLY A 27 -3.18 28.39 2.94
C GLY A 27 -2.43 28.07 4.25
N GLN A 28 -3.17 27.91 5.35
CA GLN A 28 -2.61 27.55 6.65
C GLN A 28 -2.21 26.08 6.75
N LEU A 29 -2.92 25.18 6.05
CA LEU A 29 -2.61 23.75 6.00
C LEU A 29 -1.50 23.49 4.99
N PRO A 30 -0.68 22.43 5.17
CA PRO A 30 0.23 21.97 4.13
C PRO A 30 -0.52 21.73 2.81
N ILE A 31 0.07 22.14 1.68
CA ILE A 31 -0.59 22.08 0.36
C ILE A 31 -1.09 20.68 0.02
N TYR A 32 -0.33 19.63 0.32
CA TYR A 32 -0.73 18.26 0.03
C TYR A 32 -1.90 17.80 0.89
N ASP A 33 -2.00 18.26 2.13
CA ASP A 33 -3.12 17.93 3.02
C ASP A 33 -4.39 18.65 2.58
N ASN A 34 -4.27 19.92 2.17
CA ASN A 34 -5.39 20.71 1.68
C ASN A 34 -6.05 20.11 0.43
N PHE A 35 -5.25 19.49 -0.45
CA PHE A 35 -5.74 18.81 -1.66
C PHE A 35 -5.92 17.29 -1.47
N GLY A 36 -5.77 16.76 -0.25
CA GLY A 36 -5.92 15.34 0.07
C GLY A 36 -4.86 14.43 -0.56
N ILE A 37 -3.76 14.99 -1.06
CA ILE A 37 -2.69 14.25 -1.73
C ILE A 37 -1.96 13.32 -0.74
N THR A 38 -1.69 13.79 0.48
CA THR A 38 -1.05 12.97 1.53
C THR A 38 -1.88 11.71 1.81
N LYS A 39 -3.21 11.84 1.87
CA LYS A 39 -4.12 10.70 2.06
C LYS A 39 -4.05 9.74 0.87
N GLN A 40 -4.03 10.26 -0.35
CA GLN A 40 -3.92 9.45 -1.57
C GLN A 40 -2.57 8.71 -1.63
N ILE A 41 -1.47 9.36 -1.29
CA ILE A 41 -0.15 8.71 -1.20
C ILE A 41 -0.19 7.57 -0.19
N LYS A 42 -0.64 7.82 1.03
CA LYS A 42 -0.74 6.80 2.08
C LYS A 42 -1.59 5.59 1.64
N SER A 43 -2.75 5.83 1.03
CA SER A 43 -3.62 4.75 0.54
C SER A 43 -3.04 3.98 -0.65
N SER A 44 -2.27 4.64 -1.50
CA SER A 44 -1.70 4.03 -2.71
C SER A 44 -0.41 3.26 -2.47
N PHE A 45 0.35 3.58 -1.43
CA PHE A 45 1.63 2.91 -1.12
C PHE A 45 1.57 1.99 0.09
N GLY A 46 0.41 1.83 0.72
CA GLY A 46 0.20 0.88 1.82
C GLY A 46 0.36 -0.58 1.37
N LYS A 47 0.59 -1.48 2.33
CA LYS A 47 0.59 -2.93 2.09
C LYS A 47 -0.75 -3.40 1.52
N THR A 48 -1.85 -2.82 2.01
CA THR A 48 -3.21 -3.09 1.53
C THR A 48 -3.69 -1.95 0.65
N VAL A 49 -4.13 -2.27 -0.55
CA VAL A 49 -4.66 -1.32 -1.53
C VAL A 49 -6.10 -1.66 -1.83
N SER A 50 -7.02 -0.83 -1.36
CA SER A 50 -8.45 -0.99 -1.66
C SER A 50 -8.75 -0.46 -3.06
N TYR A 51 -9.60 -1.18 -3.77
CA TYR A 51 -10.10 -0.77 -5.07
C TYR A 51 -11.64 -0.85 -5.12
N LYS A 52 -12.26 -1.46 -6.04
CA LYS A 52 -13.70 -1.43 -6.27
C LYS A 52 -14.51 -2.06 -5.10
N SER A 53 -15.45 -1.30 -4.52
CA SER A 53 -16.53 -1.79 -3.62
C SER A 53 -16.07 -2.65 -2.42
N GLY A 54 -14.94 -2.31 -1.81
CA GLY A 54 -14.44 -2.98 -0.61
C GLY A 54 -13.52 -4.17 -0.87
N ALA A 55 -13.29 -4.54 -2.13
CA ALA A 55 -12.23 -5.47 -2.50
C ALA A 55 -10.85 -4.79 -2.36
N TYR A 56 -9.82 -5.57 -2.10
CA TYR A 56 -8.47 -5.05 -1.88
C TYR A 56 -7.38 -6.03 -2.31
N LEU A 57 -6.22 -5.47 -2.65
CA LEU A 57 -4.98 -6.20 -2.88
C LEU A 57 -4.11 -6.14 -1.63
N ILE A 58 -3.43 -7.23 -1.31
CA ILE A 58 -2.31 -7.25 -0.37
C ILE A 58 -1.04 -7.40 -1.20
N ILE A 59 -0.14 -6.42 -1.11
CA ILE A 59 1.11 -6.40 -1.87
C ILE A 59 2.26 -6.60 -0.90
N GLU A 60 3.03 -7.66 -1.08
CA GLU A 60 4.20 -8.00 -0.28
C GLU A 60 5.44 -8.12 -1.14
N HIS A 61 6.55 -7.67 -0.58
CA HIS A 61 7.86 -7.78 -1.19
C HIS A 61 8.66 -8.85 -0.45
N THR A 62 9.14 -9.85 -1.17
CA THR A 62 10.10 -10.82 -0.66
C THR A 62 11.48 -10.49 -1.23
N GLU A 63 12.51 -11.21 -0.80
CA GLU A 63 13.85 -11.01 -1.32
C GLU A 63 13.95 -11.25 -2.85
N ALA A 64 13.21 -12.22 -3.38
CA ALA A 64 13.31 -12.66 -4.76
C ALA A 64 12.17 -12.16 -5.68
N LEU A 65 10.98 -11.96 -5.15
CA LEU A 65 9.78 -11.68 -5.94
C LEU A 65 8.77 -10.82 -5.18
N HIS A 66 7.79 -10.29 -5.91
CA HIS A 66 6.63 -9.63 -5.34
C HIS A 66 5.44 -10.60 -5.34
N VAL A 67 4.70 -10.62 -4.25
CA VAL A 67 3.48 -11.42 -4.12
C VAL A 67 2.29 -10.48 -3.96
N VAL A 68 1.23 -10.77 -4.68
CA VAL A 68 -0.02 -10.01 -4.61
C VAL A 68 -1.17 -10.99 -4.37
N ASP A 69 -1.91 -10.77 -3.29
CA ASP A 69 -3.09 -11.53 -2.93
C ASP A 69 -4.36 -10.68 -3.19
N VAL A 70 -5.36 -11.28 -3.81
CA VAL A 70 -6.62 -10.62 -4.19
C VAL A 70 -7.73 -11.04 -3.24
N ASN A 71 -8.31 -10.05 -2.55
CA ASN A 71 -9.37 -10.26 -1.59
C ASN A 71 -10.68 -9.59 -2.00
N SER A 72 -11.79 -10.33 -1.93
CA SER A 72 -13.13 -9.81 -2.23
C SER A 72 -13.72 -8.91 -1.12
N GLY A 73 -13.11 -8.92 0.08
CA GLY A 73 -13.67 -8.23 1.24
C GLY A 73 -15.05 -8.77 1.61
N ASN A 74 -15.98 -7.88 1.97
CA ASN A 74 -17.33 -8.24 2.38
C ASN A 74 -18.26 -8.63 1.20
N ARG A 75 -17.74 -8.79 -0.01
CA ARG A 75 -18.53 -9.11 -1.22
C ARG A 75 -18.73 -10.62 -1.44
N SER A 76 -18.29 -11.49 -0.56
CA SER A 76 -18.48 -12.92 -0.75
C SER A 76 -19.98 -13.28 -0.66
N LYS A 77 -20.62 -13.42 -1.83
CA LYS A 77 -21.98 -13.94 -1.94
C LYS A 77 -21.89 -15.44 -2.18
N SER A 78 -22.54 -16.22 -1.33
CA SER A 78 -22.70 -17.66 -1.53
C SER A 78 -23.79 -17.94 -2.58
N GLY A 79 -23.57 -18.91 -3.46
CA GLY A 79 -24.56 -19.38 -4.45
C GLY A 79 -24.14 -19.16 -5.91
N ASN A 80 -25.09 -19.26 -6.83
CA ASN A 80 -24.86 -19.17 -8.29
C ASN A 80 -24.26 -17.86 -8.80
N GLY A 81 -24.11 -16.86 -7.92
CA GLY A 81 -23.42 -15.60 -8.22
C GLY A 81 -21.94 -15.58 -7.82
N GLN A 82 -21.38 -16.67 -7.27
CA GLN A 82 -20.00 -16.68 -6.76
C GLN A 82 -18.99 -16.53 -7.89
N GLU A 83 -19.14 -17.27 -8.98
CA GLU A 83 -18.26 -17.21 -10.16
C GLU A 83 -18.28 -15.80 -10.81
N ALA A 84 -19.47 -15.23 -11.02
CA ALA A 84 -19.60 -13.88 -11.58
C ALA A 84 -19.01 -12.81 -10.65
N ASN A 85 -19.16 -12.98 -9.33
CA ASN A 85 -18.53 -12.08 -8.35
C ASN A 85 -17.01 -12.22 -8.33
N ALA A 86 -16.48 -13.45 -8.40
CA ALA A 86 -15.06 -13.70 -8.50
C ALA A 86 -14.46 -13.04 -9.75
N LEU A 87 -15.11 -13.17 -10.89
CA LEU A 87 -14.69 -12.52 -12.13
C LEU A 87 -14.69 -11.00 -12.01
N ASP A 88 -15.77 -10.36 -11.48
CA ASP A 88 -15.84 -8.90 -11.34
C ASP A 88 -14.74 -8.36 -10.38
N VAL A 89 -14.48 -9.07 -9.28
CA VAL A 89 -13.42 -8.74 -8.34
C VAL A 89 -12.04 -8.87 -9.01
N ASN A 90 -11.81 -9.98 -9.70
CA ASN A 90 -10.54 -10.25 -10.36
C ASN A 90 -10.24 -9.27 -11.51
N LEU A 91 -11.24 -8.88 -12.29
CA LEU A 91 -11.08 -7.86 -13.33
C LEU A 91 -10.72 -6.50 -12.73
N GLY A 92 -11.38 -6.10 -11.63
CA GLY A 92 -11.00 -4.89 -10.90
C GLY A 92 -9.60 -4.97 -10.28
N ALA A 93 -9.22 -6.16 -9.80
CA ALA A 93 -7.87 -6.42 -9.30
C ALA A 93 -6.82 -6.24 -10.40
N ALA A 94 -7.07 -6.75 -11.62
CA ALA A 94 -6.17 -6.59 -12.76
C ALA A 94 -5.98 -5.11 -13.15
N ASP A 95 -7.05 -4.31 -13.10
CA ASP A 95 -6.98 -2.87 -13.37
C ASP A 95 -6.10 -2.16 -12.34
N GLU A 96 -6.35 -2.41 -11.07
CA GLU A 96 -5.58 -1.79 -9.98
C GLU A 96 -4.14 -2.31 -9.92
N LEU A 97 -3.91 -3.61 -10.15
CA LEU A 97 -2.58 -4.19 -10.18
C LEU A 97 -1.70 -3.53 -11.24
N ALA A 98 -2.20 -3.40 -12.48
CA ALA A 98 -1.47 -2.74 -13.55
C ALA A 98 -1.14 -1.27 -13.19
N ARG A 99 -2.03 -0.58 -12.47
CA ARG A 99 -1.76 0.76 -11.93
C ARG A 99 -0.67 0.73 -10.87
N GLN A 100 -0.71 -0.23 -9.94
CA GLN A 100 0.26 -0.36 -8.86
C GLN A 100 1.66 -0.73 -9.37
N LEU A 101 1.77 -1.61 -10.36
CA LEU A 101 3.05 -1.97 -10.98
C LEU A 101 3.76 -0.73 -11.55
N ARG A 102 3.02 0.16 -12.20
CA ARG A 102 3.56 1.43 -12.74
C ARG A 102 3.83 2.45 -11.64
N LEU A 103 2.92 2.59 -10.67
CA LEU A 103 3.01 3.60 -9.62
C LEU A 103 4.20 3.35 -8.69
N ARG A 104 4.44 2.08 -8.34
CA ARG A 104 5.52 1.66 -7.44
C ARG A 104 6.82 1.29 -8.17
N ASP A 105 6.85 1.39 -9.50
CA ASP A 105 7.96 0.88 -10.33
C ASP A 105 8.37 -0.56 -9.98
N MET A 106 7.37 -1.41 -9.67
CA MET A 106 7.61 -2.80 -9.32
C MET A 106 8.14 -3.57 -10.54
N GLY A 107 9.32 -4.15 -10.41
CA GLY A 107 9.98 -4.92 -11.47
C GLY A 107 10.56 -6.22 -10.95
N GLY A 108 10.85 -7.14 -11.85
CA GLY A 108 11.28 -8.50 -11.53
C GLY A 108 10.14 -9.49 -11.69
N ILE A 109 10.06 -10.48 -10.82
CA ILE A 109 9.01 -11.52 -10.83
C ILE A 109 7.88 -11.06 -9.91
N ILE A 110 6.66 -11.06 -10.43
CA ILE A 110 5.44 -10.77 -9.68
C ILE A 110 4.52 -11.99 -9.80
N VAL A 111 4.09 -12.52 -8.66
CA VAL A 111 3.11 -13.62 -8.60
C VAL A 111 1.83 -13.07 -8.00
N VAL A 112 0.73 -13.28 -8.69
CA VAL A 112 -0.58 -12.80 -8.29
C VAL A 112 -1.48 -13.98 -8.02
N ASP A 113 -2.08 -14.01 -6.84
CA ASP A 113 -3.06 -15.00 -6.42
C ASP A 113 -4.46 -14.39 -6.60
N PHE A 114 -5.12 -14.77 -7.70
CA PHE A 114 -6.48 -14.35 -8.01
C PHE A 114 -7.50 -15.25 -7.35
N ILE A 115 -8.68 -14.73 -7.09
CA ILE A 115 -9.79 -15.55 -6.58
C ILE A 115 -10.09 -16.67 -7.58
N ASP A 116 -10.22 -17.88 -7.07
CA ASP A 116 -10.48 -19.07 -7.87
C ASP A 116 -11.70 -18.93 -8.78
N MET A 117 -11.53 -19.34 -10.02
CA MET A 117 -12.57 -19.39 -11.04
C MET A 117 -12.59 -20.76 -11.72
N ASN A 118 -13.76 -21.39 -11.78
CA ASN A 118 -13.93 -22.71 -12.37
C ASN A 118 -13.98 -22.65 -13.90
N GLU A 119 -14.58 -21.60 -14.48
CA GLU A 119 -14.79 -21.46 -15.91
C GLU A 119 -13.51 -21.02 -16.62
N ALA A 120 -13.10 -21.79 -17.64
CA ALA A 120 -11.92 -21.46 -18.45
C ALA A 120 -12.09 -20.14 -19.19
N GLU A 121 -13.31 -19.81 -19.63
CA GLU A 121 -13.63 -18.56 -20.31
C GLU A 121 -13.37 -17.34 -19.42
N ASN A 122 -13.73 -17.42 -18.12
CA ASN A 122 -13.51 -16.35 -17.15
C ASN A 122 -12.01 -16.16 -16.88
N ARG A 123 -11.24 -17.24 -16.78
CA ARG A 123 -9.77 -17.17 -16.66
C ARG A 123 -9.14 -16.53 -17.88
N GLN A 124 -9.65 -16.82 -19.07
CA GLN A 124 -9.18 -16.21 -20.32
C GLN A 124 -9.48 -14.71 -20.37
N LYS A 125 -10.72 -14.31 -20.00
CA LYS A 125 -11.12 -12.89 -19.90
C LYS A 125 -10.22 -12.11 -18.95
N LEU A 126 -9.89 -12.70 -17.80
CA LEU A 126 -8.97 -12.07 -16.82
C LEU A 126 -7.56 -11.89 -17.40
N TYR A 127 -7.03 -12.91 -18.06
CA TYR A 127 -5.72 -12.84 -18.72
C TYR A 127 -5.69 -11.73 -19.79
N GLU A 128 -6.69 -11.69 -20.66
CA GLU A 128 -6.82 -10.67 -21.70
C GLU A 128 -6.93 -9.26 -21.11
N ARG A 129 -7.71 -9.10 -20.03
CA ARG A 129 -7.82 -7.83 -19.33
C ARG A 129 -6.49 -7.36 -18.77
N MET A 130 -5.73 -8.27 -18.15
CA MET A 130 -4.40 -7.93 -17.63
C MET A 130 -3.45 -7.53 -18.77
N CYS A 131 -3.43 -8.26 -19.89
CA CYS A 131 -2.64 -7.92 -21.07
C CYS A 131 -3.02 -6.53 -21.62
N GLN A 132 -4.31 -6.22 -21.73
CA GLN A 132 -4.79 -4.91 -22.19
C GLN A 132 -4.32 -3.77 -21.28
N ASN A 133 -4.43 -3.95 -19.96
CA ASN A 133 -4.02 -2.94 -18.98
C ASN A 133 -2.51 -2.67 -18.99
N MET A 134 -1.73 -3.71 -19.29
CA MET A 134 -0.27 -3.60 -19.37
C MET A 134 0.24 -3.04 -20.69
N GLN A 135 -0.58 -2.92 -21.75
CA GLN A 135 -0.19 -2.25 -23.00
C GLN A 135 0.21 -0.79 -22.77
N LEU A 136 -0.32 -0.14 -21.73
CA LEU A 136 0.04 1.23 -21.36
C LEU A 136 1.37 1.33 -20.62
N ASP A 137 1.98 0.20 -20.25
CA ASP A 137 3.26 0.18 -19.54
C ASP A 137 4.42 0.28 -20.53
N ARG A 138 5.32 1.24 -20.29
CA ARG A 138 6.52 1.45 -21.09
C ARG A 138 7.64 0.43 -20.81
N ALA A 139 7.59 -0.23 -19.64
CA ALA A 139 8.55 -1.25 -19.27
C ALA A 139 8.26 -2.56 -20.03
N LYS A 140 9.30 -3.24 -20.50
CA LYS A 140 9.14 -4.57 -21.11
C LYS A 140 8.59 -5.53 -20.06
N HIS A 141 7.58 -6.28 -20.42
CA HIS A 141 6.93 -7.24 -19.54
C HIS A 141 6.47 -8.47 -20.31
N ASN A 142 6.29 -9.55 -19.59
CA ASN A 142 5.68 -10.78 -20.07
C ASN A 142 4.68 -11.29 -19.03
N ILE A 143 3.52 -11.73 -19.48
CA ILE A 143 2.43 -12.21 -18.63
C ILE A 143 2.13 -13.63 -19.07
N LEU A 144 2.18 -14.56 -18.11
CA LEU A 144 1.77 -15.94 -18.35
C LEU A 144 0.27 -16.12 -18.04
N PRO A 145 -0.44 -16.96 -18.80
CA PRO A 145 -1.82 -17.31 -18.50
C PRO A 145 -1.97 -17.85 -17.07
N LEU A 146 -3.18 -17.75 -16.50
CA LEU A 146 -3.45 -18.28 -15.18
C LEU A 146 -3.16 -19.78 -15.13
N SER A 147 -2.48 -20.19 -14.07
CA SER A 147 -2.31 -21.60 -13.73
C SER A 147 -3.64 -22.23 -13.34
N LYS A 148 -3.66 -23.57 -13.22
CA LYS A 148 -4.82 -24.30 -12.69
C LYS A 148 -5.17 -23.91 -11.23
N PHE A 149 -4.24 -23.30 -10.52
CA PHE A 149 -4.38 -22.88 -9.14
C PHE A 149 -4.68 -21.37 -8.99
N GLY A 150 -5.18 -20.70 -10.02
CA GLY A 150 -5.51 -19.27 -9.96
C GLY A 150 -4.31 -18.31 -9.98
N LEU A 151 -3.07 -18.82 -10.05
CA LEU A 151 -1.87 -17.99 -10.02
C LEU A 151 -1.55 -17.42 -11.41
N MET A 152 -1.29 -16.12 -11.46
CA MET A 152 -0.75 -15.43 -12.63
C MET A 152 0.68 -14.99 -12.36
N GLN A 153 1.59 -15.27 -13.28
CA GLN A 153 2.97 -14.82 -13.20
C GLN A 153 3.22 -13.71 -14.20
N ILE A 154 3.82 -12.62 -13.71
CA ILE A 154 4.21 -11.46 -14.51
C ILE A 154 5.70 -11.25 -14.31
N THR A 155 6.45 -11.06 -15.42
CA THR A 155 7.81 -10.56 -15.35
C THR A 155 7.86 -9.17 -15.94
N ARG A 156 8.44 -8.21 -15.21
CA ARG A 156 8.53 -6.82 -15.64
C ARG A 156 9.97 -6.33 -15.50
N GLN A 157 10.49 -5.65 -16.51
CA GLN A 157 11.83 -5.08 -16.47
C GLN A 157 11.93 -4.05 -15.34
N ARG A 158 13.00 -4.13 -14.54
CA ARG A 158 13.35 -3.09 -13.56
C ARG A 158 13.91 -1.89 -14.30
N VAL A 159 13.15 -0.81 -14.36
CA VAL A 159 13.57 0.45 -15.01
C VAL A 159 14.19 1.39 -13.98
N ARG A 160 13.65 1.38 -12.75
CA ARG A 160 14.11 2.17 -11.58
C ARG A 160 14.06 1.30 -10.34
N PRO A 161 14.71 1.71 -9.25
CA PRO A 161 14.46 1.10 -7.94
C PRO A 161 12.96 1.16 -7.62
N ALA A 162 12.41 0.07 -7.09
CA ALA A 162 11.03 0.05 -6.64
C ALA A 162 10.79 1.16 -5.60
N MET A 163 9.71 1.90 -5.76
CA MET A 163 9.36 2.97 -4.84
C MET A 163 8.62 2.36 -3.64
N ASP A 164 9.29 2.34 -2.51
CA ASP A 164 8.71 1.97 -1.22
C ASP A 164 8.56 3.23 -0.36
N VAL A 165 7.32 3.60 -0.09
CA VAL A 165 7.00 4.71 0.80
C VAL A 165 6.58 4.12 2.14
N ASN A 166 7.46 4.20 3.12
CA ASN A 166 7.12 3.78 4.48
C ASN A 166 6.04 4.71 5.05
N THR A 167 4.80 4.23 5.05
CA THR A 167 3.62 4.97 5.54
C THR A 167 3.30 4.67 7.00
N SER A 168 4.07 3.79 7.64
CA SER A 168 3.87 3.36 9.03
C SER A 168 5.08 3.68 9.89
N GLU A 169 4.84 4.02 11.13
CA GLU A 169 5.87 4.14 12.17
C GLU A 169 5.87 2.89 13.04
N THR A 170 7.05 2.53 13.53
CA THR A 170 7.16 1.42 14.48
C THR A 170 6.40 1.76 15.75
N CYS A 171 5.45 0.90 16.14
CA CYS A 171 4.67 1.11 17.36
C CYS A 171 5.59 1.26 18.58
N PRO A 172 5.53 2.37 19.32
CA PRO A 172 6.42 2.59 20.47
C PRO A 172 6.16 1.63 21.63
N THR A 173 4.98 0.99 21.66
CA THR A 173 4.59 0.05 22.73
C THR A 173 5.14 -1.35 22.49
N CYS A 174 5.01 -1.88 21.28
CA CYS A 174 5.44 -3.26 20.97
C CYS A 174 6.71 -3.33 20.11
N PHE A 175 7.25 -2.19 19.66
CA PHE A 175 8.43 -2.10 18.80
C PHE A 175 8.31 -3.00 17.55
N GLY A 176 7.14 -3.05 16.95
CA GLY A 176 6.86 -3.85 15.76
C GLY A 176 6.56 -5.33 16.02
N LYS A 177 6.56 -5.78 17.28
CA LYS A 177 6.32 -7.21 17.63
C LYS A 177 4.85 -7.63 17.50
N GLY A 178 3.91 -6.69 17.44
CA GLY A 178 2.46 -6.97 17.41
C GLY A 178 1.88 -7.50 18.72
N THR A 179 2.72 -7.80 19.72
CA THR A 179 2.32 -8.31 21.04
C THR A 179 2.96 -7.49 22.13
N ILE A 180 2.24 -7.31 23.23
CA ILE A 180 2.72 -6.67 24.46
C ILE A 180 2.71 -7.69 25.61
N LYS A 181 3.46 -7.41 26.67
CA LYS A 181 3.41 -8.24 27.87
C LYS A 181 2.00 -8.20 28.47
N PRO A 182 1.52 -9.32 29.04
CA PRO A 182 0.21 -9.34 29.71
C PRO A 182 0.10 -8.24 30.78
N SER A 183 -0.98 -7.49 30.74
CA SER A 183 -1.24 -6.39 31.70
C SER A 183 -1.34 -6.88 33.15
N ILE A 184 -1.68 -8.14 33.36
CA ILE A 184 -1.78 -8.77 34.68
C ILE A 184 -0.45 -8.79 35.47
N LEU A 185 0.69 -8.78 34.74
CA LEU A 185 2.02 -8.74 35.35
C LEU A 185 2.60 -7.32 35.44
N PHE A 186 1.83 -6.32 35.04
CA PHE A 186 2.33 -4.94 34.97
C PHE A 186 2.57 -4.35 36.37
N THR A 187 1.62 -4.55 37.30
CA THR A 187 1.71 -4.10 38.69
C THR A 187 2.91 -4.68 39.39
N ASP A 188 3.09 -6.00 39.31
CA ASP A 188 4.21 -6.70 39.95
C ASP A 188 5.57 -6.23 39.39
N THR A 189 5.61 -6.00 38.08
CA THR A 189 6.82 -5.48 37.42
C THR A 189 7.12 -4.04 37.85
N LEU A 190 6.09 -3.23 38.00
CA LEU A 190 6.20 -1.85 38.47
C LEU A 190 6.68 -1.77 39.91
N GLU A 191 6.05 -2.53 40.79
CA GLU A 191 6.43 -2.63 42.20
C GLU A 191 7.87 -3.10 42.38
N SER A 192 8.25 -4.16 41.68
CA SER A 192 9.63 -4.66 41.69
C SER A 192 10.66 -3.63 41.24
N LYS A 193 10.34 -2.81 40.20
CA LYS A 193 11.22 -1.71 39.75
C LYS A 193 11.28 -0.57 40.75
N ILE A 194 10.16 -0.19 41.38
CA ILE A 194 10.11 0.84 42.41
C ILE A 194 10.94 0.41 43.61
N ASP A 195 10.74 -0.82 44.04
CA ASP A 195 11.49 -1.41 45.17
C ASP A 195 13.01 -1.43 44.88
N TYR A 196 13.41 -1.79 43.66
CA TYR A 196 14.81 -1.74 43.25
C TYR A 196 15.38 -0.31 43.29
N LEU A 197 14.65 0.69 42.80
CA LEU A 197 15.07 2.09 42.80
C LEU A 197 15.18 2.64 44.20
N VAL A 198 14.19 2.36 45.08
CA VAL A 198 14.13 2.91 46.44
C VAL A 198 15.09 2.17 47.39
N ASN A 199 15.06 0.86 47.40
CA ASN A 199 15.77 0.06 48.41
C ASN A 199 17.22 -0.25 48.02
N LYS A 200 17.47 -0.53 46.72
CA LYS A 200 18.80 -0.92 46.26
C LYS A 200 19.64 0.25 45.76
N LEU A 201 19.05 1.15 44.98
CA LEU A 201 19.73 2.33 44.47
C LEU A 201 19.58 3.57 45.34
N LYS A 202 18.73 3.49 46.43
CA LYS A 202 18.45 4.58 47.36
C LYS A 202 18.04 5.90 46.70
N ILE A 203 17.36 5.85 45.60
CA ILE A 203 16.87 7.01 44.84
C ILE A 203 15.60 7.51 45.56
N LYS A 204 15.65 8.72 46.13
CA LYS A 204 14.56 9.31 46.92
C LYS A 204 13.54 10.09 46.08
N LYS A 205 13.89 10.48 44.86
CA LYS A 205 13.01 11.23 43.95
C LYS A 205 13.13 10.67 42.51
N PHE A 206 12.01 10.26 41.94
CA PHE A 206 11.93 9.83 40.54
C PHE A 206 10.57 10.23 39.96
N LYS A 207 10.47 10.29 38.62
CA LYS A 207 9.25 10.60 37.92
C LYS A 207 8.84 9.36 37.13
N LEU A 208 7.63 8.90 37.36
CA LEU A 208 7.08 7.73 36.70
C LEU A 208 6.21 8.17 35.52
N HIS A 209 6.53 7.70 34.32
CA HIS A 209 5.71 7.88 33.13
C HIS A 209 5.12 6.53 32.75
N ILE A 210 3.80 6.44 32.75
CA ILE A 210 3.05 5.22 32.41
C ILE A 210 2.20 5.52 31.18
N HIS A 211 2.20 4.61 30.22
CA HIS A 211 1.29 4.69 29.08
C HIS A 211 -0.13 4.34 29.57
N PRO A 212 -1.17 5.07 29.14
CA PRO A 212 -2.54 4.87 29.62
C PRO A 212 -3.20 3.57 29.15
N TYR A 213 -2.61 2.85 28.19
CA TYR A 213 -3.12 1.61 27.61
C TYR A 213 -2.08 0.49 27.69
#